data_50fd2b9a871e91c54e85eedc582a4798
#
_entry.id   50fd2b9a871e91c54e85eedc582a4798
#
_cell.length_a   1.000
_cell.length_b   1.000
_cell.length_c   1.000
_cell.angle_alpha   90.00
_cell.angle_beta   90.00
_cell.angle_gamma   90.00
#
_symmetry.space_group_name_H-M   'P 1'
#
loop_
_entity.id
_entity.type
_entity.pdbx_description
1 polymer ?
#
loop_
_entity_poly.entity_id
_entity_poly.type
_entity_poly.pdbx_seq_one_letter_code
_entity_poly.pdbx_strand_id
1 'polypeptide(L)'
;MKIAIITDSHFGARNDNQNINDYFYKFYDDVFFPTLIERGITTCVHMGDVTDRRKFISFKTASDFRKRFISRFQHLEIDLHLIIGNHDTFYKNTNEVNSMEELVGSDRCNIYTGPEVVEFDGIPIQFMPWINSGNYEIAMNALKTSPAQILMGHLEVNGFEMHKGHKSEGGWDKELFRRFDLCFSGHFHHKSDDGQIYYLGTPYEITWSDHNDPKGFHIFDTDTRELERIINPHSIFEKIYYDDTVNDYTKEDVSKYKEKYVKLIVVNKKDLYQFDKFTDRLLQADAYEVKIIEDFSELDADNVSDDIVENTEDTMTLLEKYIDQLDVTLSKDRLKNTMRSLYTEAQDLEI
;
A
#
# COMPACT_ATOMS: atom_id res chain seq x y z
N MET A 1 17.26 15.44 -15.14
CA MET A 1 17.35 15.47 -13.64
C MET A 1 16.87 14.14 -13.01
N LYS A 2 17.20 13.90 -11.71
CA LYS A 2 16.69 12.73 -11.00
C LYS A 2 15.53 13.08 -10.07
N ILE A 3 14.45 12.31 -10.14
CA ILE A 3 13.23 12.47 -9.35
C ILE A 3 13.05 11.21 -8.49
N ALA A 4 12.86 11.38 -7.18
CA ALA A 4 12.42 10.26 -6.35
C ALA A 4 10.92 10.04 -6.55
N ILE A 5 10.51 8.78 -6.70
CA ILE A 5 9.09 8.41 -6.85
C ILE A 5 8.74 7.41 -5.75
N ILE A 6 7.70 7.73 -4.99
CA ILE A 6 7.12 6.88 -3.95
C ILE A 6 5.61 6.89 -4.09
N THR A 7 4.93 5.86 -3.62
CA THR A 7 3.48 5.72 -3.69
C THR A 7 2.95 4.85 -2.56
N ASP A 8 1.67 4.91 -2.30
CA ASP A 8 0.94 3.99 -1.40
C ASP A 8 1.59 3.88 -0.01
N SER A 9 1.81 5.04 0.64
CA SER A 9 2.41 5.10 1.98
C SER A 9 1.45 4.69 3.10
N HIS A 10 0.16 4.84 2.91
CA HIS A 10 -0.90 4.42 3.82
C HIS A 10 -0.63 4.76 5.29
N PHE A 11 -0.24 6.03 5.57
CA PHE A 11 -0.08 6.47 6.96
C PHE A 11 -1.36 6.29 7.75
N GLY A 12 -1.27 5.59 8.89
CA GLY A 12 -2.42 5.21 9.71
C GLY A 12 -2.98 3.83 9.39
N ALA A 13 -2.28 3.02 8.59
CA ALA A 13 -2.66 1.65 8.28
C ALA A 13 -2.88 0.79 9.54
N ARG A 14 -3.68 -0.27 9.38
CA ARG A 14 -3.99 -1.23 10.44
C ARG A 14 -4.57 -0.55 11.69
N ASN A 15 -5.54 0.39 11.49
CA ASN A 15 -6.18 1.16 12.55
C ASN A 15 -5.22 1.99 13.41
N ASP A 16 -4.31 2.72 12.78
CA ASP A 16 -3.29 3.52 13.44
C ASP A 16 -2.38 2.68 14.37
N ASN A 17 -2.09 1.43 13.98
CA ASN A 17 -1.21 0.56 14.75
C ASN A 17 0.18 1.19 14.89
N GLN A 18 0.61 1.45 16.13
CA GLN A 18 1.85 2.18 16.38
C GLN A 18 3.09 1.42 15.92
N ASN A 19 3.12 0.09 16.06
CA ASN A 19 4.26 -0.72 15.63
C ASN A 19 4.43 -0.67 14.10
N ILE A 20 3.31 -0.69 13.38
CA ILE A 20 3.28 -0.53 11.92
C ILE A 20 3.76 0.89 11.53
N ASN A 21 3.26 1.92 12.19
CA ASN A 21 3.70 3.29 11.94
C ASN A 21 5.21 3.48 12.21
N ASP A 22 5.73 2.93 13.29
CA ASP A 22 7.16 3.03 13.62
C ASP A 22 8.04 2.29 12.61
N TYR A 23 7.56 1.14 12.11
CA TYR A 23 8.19 0.42 11.01
C TYR A 23 8.18 1.23 9.69
N PHE A 24 7.08 1.92 9.36
CA PHE A 24 7.02 2.81 8.20
C PHE A 24 8.04 3.93 8.31
N TYR A 25 8.09 4.61 9.45
CA TYR A 25 9.06 5.69 9.67
C TYR A 25 10.50 5.21 9.71
N LYS A 26 10.76 3.97 10.13
CA LYS A 26 12.11 3.39 10.04
C LYS A 26 12.61 3.32 8.60
N PHE A 27 11.75 2.97 7.64
CA PHE A 27 12.10 3.03 6.23
C PHE A 27 12.46 4.46 5.79
N TYR A 28 11.67 5.46 6.17
CA TYR A 28 11.98 6.86 5.83
C TYR A 28 13.29 7.34 6.44
N ASP A 29 13.53 7.00 7.69
CA ASP A 29 14.71 7.44 8.44
C ASP A 29 15.99 6.71 8.00
N ASP A 30 15.92 5.41 7.72
CA ASP A 30 17.11 4.58 7.43
C ASP A 30 17.42 4.49 5.93
N VAL A 31 16.41 4.60 5.05
CA VAL A 31 16.56 4.32 3.62
C VAL A 31 16.20 5.52 2.76
N PHE A 32 14.97 5.99 2.84
CA PHE A 32 14.44 6.98 1.89
C PHE A 32 15.20 8.31 1.95
N PHE A 33 15.11 9.04 3.06
CA PHE A 33 15.77 10.35 3.17
C PHE A 33 17.29 10.28 3.08
N PRO A 34 17.99 9.29 3.68
CA PRO A 34 19.42 9.15 3.46
C PRO A 34 19.82 8.98 1.99
N THR A 35 19.04 8.18 1.22
CA THR A 35 19.31 8.00 -0.21
C THR A 35 19.11 9.31 -0.99
N LEU A 36 18.05 10.09 -0.67
CA LEU A 36 17.83 11.38 -1.34
C LEU A 36 19.00 12.35 -1.08
N ILE A 37 19.46 12.42 0.16
CA ILE A 37 20.60 13.27 0.56
C ILE A 37 21.89 12.81 -0.16
N GLU A 38 22.21 11.52 -0.09
CA GLU A 38 23.42 10.96 -0.70
C GLU A 38 23.46 11.20 -2.21
N ARG A 39 22.30 11.12 -2.87
CA ARG A 39 22.19 11.29 -4.33
C ARG A 39 21.91 12.72 -4.77
N GLY A 40 21.77 13.66 -3.85
CA GLY A 40 21.48 15.06 -4.13
C GLY A 40 20.14 15.27 -4.85
N ILE A 41 19.13 14.46 -4.50
CA ILE A 41 17.79 14.55 -5.11
C ILE A 41 16.99 15.64 -4.40
N THR A 42 16.50 16.60 -5.15
CA THR A 42 15.75 17.76 -4.65
C THR A 42 14.27 17.76 -5.06
N THR A 43 13.81 16.72 -5.73
CA THR A 43 12.42 16.59 -6.20
C THR A 43 11.90 15.19 -5.90
N CYS A 44 10.73 15.12 -5.29
CA CYS A 44 10.03 13.87 -5.01
C CYS A 44 8.59 13.94 -5.52
N VAL A 45 8.13 12.87 -6.16
CA VAL A 45 6.72 12.69 -6.53
C VAL A 45 6.15 11.54 -5.71
N HIS A 46 5.08 11.83 -4.94
CA HIS A 46 4.26 10.82 -4.29
C HIS A 46 3.00 10.60 -5.12
N MET A 47 2.79 9.38 -5.59
CA MET A 47 1.75 9.08 -6.58
C MET A 47 0.44 8.60 -5.96
N GLY A 48 0.06 9.12 -4.79
CA GLY A 48 -1.24 8.87 -4.16
C GLY A 48 -1.23 7.80 -3.07
N ASP A 49 -2.36 7.69 -2.41
CA ASP A 49 -2.60 6.84 -1.24
C ASP A 49 -1.57 7.11 -0.14
N VAL A 50 -1.47 8.40 0.21
CA VAL A 50 -0.62 8.88 1.30
C VAL A 50 -1.20 8.46 2.65
N THR A 51 -2.53 8.63 2.81
CA THR A 51 -3.26 8.22 4.02
C THR A 51 -4.04 6.93 3.78
N ASP A 52 -4.17 6.11 4.83
CA ASP A 52 -4.84 4.80 4.73
C ASP A 52 -6.36 4.92 4.64
N ARG A 53 -6.96 5.86 5.36
CA ARG A 53 -8.41 5.96 5.49
C ARG A 53 -8.95 7.28 4.96
N ARG A 54 -10.02 7.21 4.17
CA ARG A 54 -10.66 8.35 3.50
C ARG A 54 -11.23 9.41 4.44
N LYS A 55 -11.87 9.00 5.53
CA LYS A 55 -12.77 9.88 6.30
C LYS A 55 -12.15 10.43 7.57
N PHE A 56 -11.11 9.82 8.08
CA PHE A 56 -10.50 10.24 9.34
C PHE A 56 -9.05 9.75 9.46
N ILE A 57 -8.28 10.51 10.20
CA ILE A 57 -6.92 10.18 10.62
C ILE A 57 -6.79 10.47 12.11
N SER A 58 -6.07 9.63 12.86
CA SER A 58 -5.86 9.93 14.26
C SER A 58 -4.95 11.16 14.43
N PHE A 59 -5.13 11.93 15.51
CA PHE A 59 -4.27 13.07 15.80
C PHE A 59 -2.81 12.67 15.97
N LYS A 60 -2.54 11.45 16.43
CA LYS A 60 -1.17 10.93 16.57
C LYS A 60 -0.55 10.73 15.19
N THR A 61 -1.23 10.02 14.29
CA THR A 61 -0.77 9.79 12.90
C THR A 61 -0.60 11.11 12.15
N ALA A 62 -1.57 12.03 12.25
CA ALA A 62 -1.47 13.35 11.63
C ALA A 62 -0.28 14.17 12.17
N SER A 63 0.00 14.10 13.47
CA SER A 63 1.15 14.76 14.07
C SER A 63 2.48 14.17 13.61
N ASP A 64 2.57 12.83 13.55
CA ASP A 64 3.78 12.14 13.10
C ASP A 64 4.01 12.37 11.61
N PHE A 65 2.97 12.31 10.79
CA PHE A 65 3.03 12.63 9.36
C PHE A 65 3.62 14.03 9.11
N ARG A 66 3.10 15.04 9.78
CA ARG A 66 3.64 16.40 9.65
C ARG A 66 5.08 16.51 10.11
N LYS A 67 5.43 15.92 11.26
CA LYS A 67 6.76 16.08 11.88
C LYS A 67 7.83 15.19 11.26
N ARG A 68 7.49 13.93 10.95
CA ARG A 68 8.46 12.90 10.52
C ARG A 68 8.51 12.73 9.01
N PHE A 69 7.50 13.19 8.27
CA PHE A 69 7.46 13.12 6.82
C PHE A 69 7.49 14.52 6.19
N ILE A 70 6.43 15.31 6.29
CA ILE A 70 6.34 16.63 5.61
C ILE A 70 7.47 17.59 6.01
N SER A 71 7.73 17.76 7.32
CA SER A 71 8.79 18.67 7.78
C SER A 71 10.19 18.25 7.31
N ARG A 72 10.41 16.98 6.98
CA ARG A 72 11.70 16.52 6.45
C ARG A 72 11.96 17.07 5.04
N PHE A 73 10.96 17.09 4.17
CA PHE A 73 11.07 17.70 2.84
C PHE A 73 11.40 19.20 2.95
N GLN A 74 10.73 19.90 3.85
CA GLN A 74 11.00 21.33 4.11
C GLN A 74 12.43 21.57 4.59
N HIS A 75 12.89 20.83 5.60
CA HIS A 75 14.22 20.97 6.18
C HIS A 75 15.35 20.59 5.21
N LEU A 76 15.10 19.63 4.33
CA LEU A 76 16.06 19.16 3.32
C LEU A 76 15.96 19.96 2.01
N GLU A 77 15.06 20.92 1.93
CA GLU A 77 14.80 21.73 0.73
C GLU A 77 14.44 20.90 -0.50
N ILE A 78 13.70 19.80 -0.30
CA ILE A 78 13.20 18.91 -1.36
C ILE A 78 11.76 19.32 -1.71
N ASP A 79 11.49 19.57 -2.98
CA ASP A 79 10.15 19.87 -3.47
C ASP A 79 9.34 18.57 -3.57
N LEU A 80 8.19 18.53 -2.89
CA LEU A 80 7.29 17.39 -2.85
C LEU A 80 6.06 17.65 -3.72
N HIS A 81 5.82 16.77 -4.67
CA HIS A 81 4.64 16.74 -5.52
C HIS A 81 3.74 15.59 -5.09
N LEU A 82 2.51 15.88 -4.68
CA LEU A 82 1.54 14.92 -4.15
C LEU A 82 0.38 14.76 -5.13
N ILE A 83 0.29 13.62 -5.78
CA ILE A 83 -0.85 13.23 -6.62
C ILE A 83 -1.89 12.56 -5.71
N ILE A 84 -3.17 12.90 -5.82
CA ILE A 84 -4.22 12.33 -4.98
C ILE A 84 -4.58 10.92 -5.44
N GLY A 85 -4.52 9.96 -4.49
CA GLY A 85 -5.01 8.59 -4.64
C GLY A 85 -6.46 8.42 -4.16
N ASN A 86 -6.99 7.22 -4.29
CA ASN A 86 -8.36 6.95 -3.87
C ASN A 86 -8.55 6.94 -2.35
N HIS A 87 -7.54 6.59 -1.57
CA HIS A 87 -7.58 6.64 -0.10
C HIS A 87 -7.42 8.07 0.45
N ASP A 88 -6.91 9.00 -0.33
CA ASP A 88 -6.74 10.39 0.09
C ASP A 88 -8.04 11.20 0.01
N THR A 89 -9.06 10.74 -0.72
CA THR A 89 -10.31 11.47 -0.96
C THR A 89 -11.39 11.12 0.06
N PHE A 90 -12.14 12.11 0.54
CA PHE A 90 -13.28 11.88 1.43
C PHE A 90 -14.45 11.21 0.69
N TYR A 91 -14.79 11.73 -0.49
CA TYR A 91 -15.87 11.22 -1.34
C TYR A 91 -15.32 10.32 -2.45
N LYS A 92 -16.08 9.28 -2.84
CA LYS A 92 -15.69 8.38 -3.91
C LYS A 92 -15.78 8.98 -5.32
N ASN A 93 -16.52 10.07 -5.47
CA ASN A 93 -16.88 10.66 -6.76
C ASN A 93 -16.21 12.02 -7.05
N THR A 94 -15.37 12.51 -6.16
CA THR A 94 -14.62 13.76 -6.34
C THR A 94 -13.33 13.77 -5.54
N ASN A 95 -12.32 14.51 -6.00
CA ASN A 95 -11.05 14.75 -5.31
C ASN A 95 -11.04 16.09 -4.55
N GLU A 96 -12.15 16.85 -4.54
CA GLU A 96 -12.20 18.20 -3.96
C GLU A 96 -11.93 18.24 -2.46
N VAL A 97 -12.44 17.25 -1.72
CA VAL A 97 -12.14 17.12 -0.28
C VAL A 97 -11.19 15.96 -0.11
N ASN A 98 -9.96 16.26 0.26
CA ASN A 98 -8.90 15.27 0.37
C ASN A 98 -8.00 15.52 1.58
N SER A 99 -7.38 14.46 2.08
CA SER A 99 -6.53 14.51 3.27
C SER A 99 -5.28 15.37 3.08
N MET A 100 -4.77 15.50 1.86
CA MET A 100 -3.53 16.27 1.63
C MET A 100 -3.76 17.77 1.78
N GLU A 101 -4.82 18.33 1.23
CA GLU A 101 -5.16 19.74 1.42
C GLU A 101 -5.43 20.08 2.89
N GLU A 102 -6.01 19.14 3.66
CA GLU A 102 -6.30 19.34 5.08
C GLU A 102 -5.07 19.17 6.00
N LEU A 103 -4.14 18.28 5.64
CA LEU A 103 -3.01 17.92 6.50
C LEU A 103 -1.71 18.65 6.16
N VAL A 104 -1.52 18.99 4.88
CA VAL A 104 -0.30 19.59 4.37
C VAL A 104 -0.52 21.09 4.16
N GLY A 105 -0.11 21.89 5.14
CA GLY A 105 0.00 23.34 4.91
C GLY A 105 1.40 23.64 4.46
N SER A 106 1.64 24.06 3.20
CA SER A 106 2.80 24.72 2.91
C SER A 106 3.64 24.86 1.73
N ASP A 107 4.64 25.58 1.96
CA ASP A 107 5.82 25.92 1.19
C ASP A 107 6.56 24.67 0.75
N ARG A 108 6.76 24.27 -0.44
CA ARG A 108 7.42 23.09 -1.02
C ARG A 108 6.57 21.81 -1.14
N CYS A 109 5.25 21.90 -0.94
CA CYS A 109 4.35 20.79 -1.24
C CYS A 109 3.34 21.27 -2.29
N ASN A 110 3.33 20.59 -3.43
CA ASN A 110 2.39 20.84 -4.52
C ASN A 110 1.38 19.68 -4.56
N ILE A 111 0.10 19.98 -4.43
CA ILE A 111 -0.97 18.98 -4.38
C ILE A 111 -1.73 19.01 -5.70
N TYR A 112 -1.92 17.85 -6.32
CA TYR A 112 -2.58 17.68 -7.61
C TYR A 112 -3.88 16.90 -7.43
N THR A 113 -5.00 17.61 -7.51
CA THR A 113 -6.36 17.05 -7.38
C THR A 113 -7.01 16.76 -8.73
N GLY A 114 -6.48 17.33 -9.80
CA GLY A 114 -6.89 17.14 -11.19
C GLY A 114 -5.71 16.83 -12.12
N PRO A 115 -5.99 16.42 -13.37
CA PRO A 115 -4.95 16.19 -14.35
C PRO A 115 -4.18 17.47 -14.65
N GLU A 116 -2.85 17.41 -14.59
CA GLU A 116 -1.97 18.56 -14.85
C GLU A 116 -0.69 18.13 -15.53
N VAL A 117 -0.15 18.98 -16.41
CA VAL A 117 1.17 18.76 -17.00
C VAL A 117 2.19 19.57 -16.21
N VAL A 118 3.11 18.87 -15.56
CA VAL A 118 4.18 19.46 -14.76
C VAL A 118 5.49 19.31 -15.50
N GLU A 119 6.29 20.37 -15.56
CA GLU A 119 7.56 20.37 -16.24
C GLU A 119 8.72 20.19 -15.27
N PHE A 120 9.56 19.19 -15.52
CA PHE A 120 10.78 18.91 -14.78
C PHE A 120 11.98 19.00 -15.72
N ASP A 121 12.77 20.05 -15.53
CA ASP A 121 13.97 20.32 -16.34
C ASP A 121 13.69 20.33 -17.85
N GLY A 122 12.58 20.94 -18.24
CA GLY A 122 12.12 21.02 -19.63
C GLY A 122 11.39 19.77 -20.15
N ILE A 123 11.25 18.74 -19.33
CA ILE A 123 10.52 17.51 -19.68
C ILE A 123 9.09 17.56 -19.13
N PRO A 124 8.06 17.61 -19.97
CA PRO A 124 6.67 17.60 -19.52
C PRO A 124 6.26 16.19 -19.07
N ILE A 125 5.68 16.09 -17.89
CA ILE A 125 5.11 14.87 -17.31
C ILE A 125 3.63 15.13 -17.02
N GLN A 126 2.75 14.26 -17.52
CA GLN A 126 1.34 14.30 -17.18
C GLN A 126 1.09 13.69 -15.81
N PHE A 127 0.65 14.48 -14.85
CA PHE A 127 0.13 13.97 -13.59
C PHE A 127 -1.35 13.63 -13.71
N MET A 128 -1.72 12.46 -13.21
CA MET A 128 -3.09 11.94 -13.27
C MET A 128 -3.51 11.42 -11.89
N PRO A 129 -4.23 12.22 -11.10
CA PRO A 129 -4.83 11.76 -9.85
C PRO A 129 -5.89 10.68 -10.08
N TRP A 130 -6.38 10.09 -8.98
CA TRP A 130 -7.47 9.13 -9.04
C TRP A 130 -8.64 9.62 -9.90
N ILE A 131 -8.99 8.81 -10.90
CA ILE A 131 -10.07 9.13 -11.84
C ILE A 131 -11.39 8.63 -11.24
N ASN A 132 -12.34 9.54 -11.08
CA ASN A 132 -13.68 9.27 -10.58
C ASN A 132 -14.74 9.96 -11.45
N SER A 133 -16.01 9.82 -11.11
CA SER A 133 -17.10 10.38 -11.93
C SER A 133 -17.08 11.91 -12.03
N GLY A 134 -16.53 12.61 -11.02
CA GLY A 134 -16.47 14.07 -11.00
C GLY A 134 -15.39 14.66 -11.90
N ASN A 135 -14.30 13.93 -12.15
CA ASN A 135 -13.17 14.39 -12.98
C ASN A 135 -13.02 13.61 -14.31
N TYR A 136 -13.91 12.66 -14.59
CA TYR A 136 -13.82 11.74 -15.72
C TYR A 136 -13.58 12.45 -17.07
N GLU A 137 -14.41 13.43 -17.40
CA GLU A 137 -14.34 14.13 -18.69
C GLU A 137 -12.99 14.86 -18.86
N ILE A 138 -12.52 15.51 -17.79
CA ILE A 138 -11.24 16.24 -17.80
C ILE A 138 -10.07 15.25 -17.89
N ALA A 139 -10.14 14.14 -17.16
CA ALA A 139 -9.13 13.08 -17.19
C ALA A 139 -9.03 12.45 -18.58
N MET A 140 -10.16 12.06 -19.18
CA MET A 140 -10.18 11.47 -20.53
C MET A 140 -9.70 12.45 -21.59
N ASN A 141 -10.01 13.74 -21.45
CA ASN A 141 -9.47 14.75 -22.35
C ASN A 141 -7.94 14.89 -22.18
N ALA A 142 -7.44 14.96 -20.95
CA ALA A 142 -6.01 15.03 -20.68
C ALA A 142 -5.25 13.82 -21.25
N LEU A 143 -5.77 12.59 -21.07
CA LEU A 143 -5.18 11.38 -21.65
C LEU A 143 -5.10 11.45 -23.19
N LYS A 144 -6.04 12.09 -23.84
CA LYS A 144 -6.07 12.23 -25.32
C LYS A 144 -5.19 13.34 -25.84
N THR A 145 -5.06 14.46 -25.15
CA THR A 145 -4.51 15.71 -25.67
C THR A 145 -3.19 16.15 -25.03
N SER A 146 -2.75 15.51 -23.95
CA SER A 146 -1.53 15.85 -23.23
C SER A 146 -0.31 15.97 -24.19
N PRO A 147 0.54 16.96 -24.08
CA PRO A 147 1.80 17.04 -24.82
C PRO A 147 2.90 16.11 -24.25
N ALA A 148 2.70 15.57 -23.04
CA ALA A 148 3.68 14.75 -22.35
C ALA A 148 3.80 13.35 -22.97
N GLN A 149 5.01 12.78 -22.92
CA GLN A 149 5.30 11.39 -23.27
C GLN A 149 5.35 10.49 -22.03
N ILE A 150 5.41 11.08 -20.85
CA ILE A 150 5.49 10.38 -19.56
C ILE A 150 4.24 10.72 -18.76
N LEU A 151 3.66 9.70 -18.13
CA LEU A 151 2.53 9.84 -17.22
C LEU A 151 2.93 9.33 -15.83
N MET A 152 2.59 10.05 -14.78
CA MET A 152 2.66 9.62 -13.40
C MET A 152 1.29 9.77 -12.76
N GLY A 153 0.77 8.72 -12.15
CA GLY A 153 -0.58 8.79 -11.62
C GLY A 153 -0.93 7.72 -10.61
N HIS A 154 -2.19 7.78 -10.17
CA HIS A 154 -2.80 6.78 -9.30
C HIS A 154 -3.96 6.13 -10.04
N LEU A 155 -3.69 4.98 -10.68
CA LEU A 155 -4.55 4.41 -11.70
C LEU A 155 -4.87 2.95 -11.38
N GLU A 156 -6.08 2.54 -11.71
CA GLU A 156 -6.47 1.13 -11.76
C GLU A 156 -6.55 0.70 -13.22
N VAL A 157 -5.59 -0.12 -13.69
CA VAL A 157 -5.51 -0.60 -15.08
C VAL A 157 -5.65 -2.12 -15.10
N ASN A 158 -6.54 -2.59 -15.99
CA ASN A 158 -6.83 -4.01 -16.13
C ASN A 158 -5.59 -4.84 -16.52
N GLY A 159 -5.46 -6.03 -15.92
CA GLY A 159 -4.49 -7.06 -16.31
C GLY A 159 -3.14 -6.99 -15.59
N PHE A 160 -2.94 -6.04 -14.67
CA PHE A 160 -1.76 -5.99 -13.80
C PHE A 160 -1.99 -6.72 -12.47
N GLU A 161 -0.91 -7.13 -11.82
CA GLU A 161 -0.99 -7.81 -10.53
C GLU A 161 -1.23 -6.80 -9.40
N MET A 162 -2.35 -6.95 -8.68
CA MET A 162 -2.65 -6.21 -7.45
C MET A 162 -1.79 -6.73 -6.31
N HIS A 163 -1.72 -8.06 -6.19
CA HIS A 163 -0.86 -8.81 -5.30
C HIS A 163 -0.15 -9.91 -6.08
N LYS A 164 0.89 -10.48 -5.51
CA LYS A 164 1.66 -11.54 -6.14
C LYS A 164 0.75 -12.70 -6.58
N GLY A 165 0.65 -12.90 -7.90
CA GLY A 165 -0.15 -13.95 -8.52
C GLY A 165 -1.65 -13.62 -8.70
N HIS A 166 -2.12 -12.43 -8.32
CA HIS A 166 -3.53 -12.01 -8.48
C HIS A 166 -3.63 -10.79 -9.36
N LYS A 167 -4.18 -10.96 -10.56
CA LYS A 167 -4.39 -9.88 -11.53
C LYS A 167 -5.72 -9.19 -11.34
N SER A 168 -5.74 -7.87 -11.52
CA SER A 168 -6.98 -7.10 -11.61
C SER A 168 -7.74 -7.47 -12.88
N GLU A 169 -9.03 -7.75 -12.72
CA GLU A 169 -9.99 -7.90 -13.82
C GLU A 169 -10.80 -6.62 -14.06
N GLY A 170 -10.63 -5.62 -13.17
CA GLY A 170 -11.27 -4.31 -13.23
C GLY A 170 -10.37 -3.21 -13.79
N GLY A 171 -10.87 -1.97 -13.74
CA GLY A 171 -10.11 -0.78 -14.08
C GLY A 171 -10.15 -0.39 -15.56
N TRP A 172 -9.24 0.51 -15.92
CA TRP A 172 -9.15 1.11 -17.24
C TRP A 172 -8.48 0.19 -18.25
N ASP A 173 -8.90 0.27 -19.51
CA ASP A 173 -8.24 -0.41 -20.61
C ASP A 173 -6.85 0.23 -20.87
N LYS A 174 -5.81 -0.59 -21.07
CA LYS A 174 -4.44 -0.17 -21.40
C LYS A 174 -4.39 0.74 -22.64
N GLU A 175 -5.29 0.58 -23.59
CA GLU A 175 -5.33 1.38 -24.81
C GLU A 175 -5.48 2.89 -24.53
N LEU A 176 -6.06 3.28 -23.39
CA LEU A 176 -6.16 4.67 -22.98
C LEU A 176 -4.80 5.35 -22.77
N PHE A 177 -3.81 4.55 -22.41
CA PHE A 177 -2.45 5.02 -22.06
C PHE A 177 -1.45 4.86 -23.21
N ARG A 178 -1.85 4.30 -24.33
CA ARG A 178 -0.98 3.93 -25.46
C ARG A 178 -0.13 5.07 -26.01
N ARG A 179 -0.59 6.30 -25.90
CA ARG A 179 0.15 7.47 -26.40
C ARG A 179 1.38 7.85 -25.57
N PHE A 180 1.45 7.39 -24.31
CA PHE A 180 2.57 7.66 -23.42
C PHE A 180 3.64 6.58 -23.63
N ASP A 181 4.91 7.00 -23.68
CA ASP A 181 6.03 6.06 -23.79
C ASP A 181 6.24 5.32 -22.45
N LEU A 182 6.05 6.03 -21.33
CA LEU A 182 6.18 5.52 -19.97
C LEU A 182 5.00 5.98 -19.11
N CYS A 183 4.42 5.04 -18.37
CA CYS A 183 3.39 5.31 -17.37
C CYS A 183 3.83 4.72 -16.04
N PHE A 184 3.95 5.54 -15.00
CA PHE A 184 4.21 5.10 -13.63
C PHE A 184 2.94 5.25 -12.81
N SER A 185 2.55 4.20 -12.09
CA SER A 185 1.32 4.21 -11.29
C SER A 185 1.54 3.68 -9.88
N GLY A 186 0.83 4.27 -8.92
CA GLY A 186 0.48 3.67 -7.63
C GLY A 186 -0.79 2.83 -7.73
N HIS A 187 -1.45 2.60 -6.60
CA HIS A 187 -2.67 1.85 -6.38
C HIS A 187 -2.46 0.34 -6.16
N PHE A 188 -1.70 -0.35 -6.99
CA PHE A 188 -1.40 -1.75 -6.75
C PHE A 188 -0.14 -1.90 -5.91
N HIS A 189 -0.25 -2.65 -4.81
CA HIS A 189 0.80 -2.78 -3.81
C HIS A 189 1.96 -3.67 -4.26
N HIS A 190 1.73 -4.54 -5.26
CA HIS A 190 2.76 -5.36 -5.88
C HIS A 190 3.40 -4.64 -7.07
N LYS A 191 4.74 -4.69 -7.16
CA LYS A 191 5.45 -4.16 -8.33
C LYS A 191 5.24 -5.06 -9.54
N SER A 192 4.62 -4.52 -10.58
CA SER A 192 4.46 -5.22 -11.87
C SER A 192 4.59 -4.25 -13.04
N ASP A 193 4.97 -4.72 -14.22
CA ASP A 193 5.05 -3.90 -15.42
C ASP A 193 4.88 -4.73 -16.70
N ASP A 194 4.60 -4.04 -17.81
CA ASP A 194 4.56 -4.63 -19.16
C ASP A 194 5.56 -3.95 -20.12
N GLY A 195 6.49 -3.14 -19.60
CA GLY A 195 7.47 -2.39 -20.35
C GLY A 195 7.04 -0.99 -20.75
N GLN A 196 5.74 -0.65 -20.62
CA GLN A 196 5.18 0.69 -20.83
C GLN A 196 4.54 1.22 -19.54
N ILE A 197 3.69 0.41 -18.90
CA ILE A 197 2.99 0.76 -17.66
C ILE A 197 3.69 0.03 -16.52
N TYR A 198 4.10 0.79 -15.49
CA TYR A 198 4.82 0.33 -14.33
C TYR A 198 4.02 0.63 -13.06
N TYR A 199 3.54 -0.39 -12.38
CA TYR A 199 3.08 -0.31 -11.01
C TYR A 199 4.28 -0.41 -10.09
N LEU A 200 4.52 0.60 -9.27
CA LEU A 200 5.75 0.71 -8.47
C LEU A 200 5.70 -0.08 -7.18
N GLY A 201 4.49 -0.36 -6.68
CA GLY A 201 4.27 -1.07 -5.43
C GLY A 201 4.56 -0.21 -4.19
N THR A 202 4.16 -0.72 -3.03
CA THR A 202 4.34 -0.04 -1.74
C THR A 202 5.81 0.04 -1.32
N PRO A 203 6.19 1.06 -0.52
CA PRO A 203 7.57 1.21 -0.06
C PRO A 203 7.97 0.21 1.03
N TYR A 204 7.01 -0.42 1.66
CA TYR A 204 7.17 -1.39 2.75
C TYR A 204 5.99 -2.36 2.80
N GLU A 205 6.10 -3.38 3.65
CA GLU A 205 5.01 -4.32 3.89
C GLU A 205 3.91 -3.64 4.71
N ILE A 206 2.65 -3.75 4.27
CA ILE A 206 1.46 -3.23 4.95
C ILE A 206 0.63 -4.38 5.51
N THR A 207 0.57 -5.50 4.77
CA THR A 207 -0.21 -6.68 5.10
C THR A 207 0.55 -7.98 4.93
N TRP A 208 -0.11 -9.08 5.34
CA TRP A 208 0.45 -10.42 5.21
C TRP A 208 0.62 -10.90 3.75
N SER A 209 -0.09 -10.30 2.80
CA SER A 209 0.11 -10.55 1.37
C SER A 209 1.46 -10.02 0.86
N ASP A 210 2.01 -9.02 1.55
CA ASP A 210 3.30 -8.41 1.24
C ASP A 210 4.51 -9.24 1.72
N HIS A 211 4.28 -10.27 2.52
CA HIS A 211 5.36 -11.14 3.01
C HIS A 211 6.16 -11.76 1.85
N ASN A 212 7.48 -11.61 1.88
CA ASN A 212 8.38 -12.03 0.79
C ASN A 212 8.13 -11.35 -0.57
N ASP A 213 7.50 -10.18 -0.57
CA ASP A 213 7.42 -9.30 -1.73
C ASP A 213 8.43 -8.15 -1.54
N PRO A 214 9.49 -8.04 -2.36
CA PRO A 214 10.45 -6.96 -2.21
C PRO A 214 9.78 -5.60 -2.35
N LYS A 215 9.90 -4.74 -1.35
CA LYS A 215 9.34 -3.39 -1.28
C LYS A 215 10.42 -2.33 -1.48
N GLY A 216 10.02 -1.07 -1.71
CA GLY A 216 10.96 0.02 -1.87
C GLY A 216 10.39 1.22 -2.63
N PHE A 217 11.27 2.12 -3.05
CA PHE A 217 10.91 3.29 -3.85
C PHE A 217 11.78 3.37 -5.11
N HIS A 218 11.53 4.35 -5.96
CA HIS A 218 12.21 4.44 -7.24
C HIS A 218 12.88 5.81 -7.43
N ILE A 219 13.94 5.83 -8.24
CA ILE A 219 14.57 7.04 -8.74
C ILE A 219 14.46 7.01 -10.26
N PHE A 220 13.83 8.02 -10.81
CA PHE A 220 13.66 8.19 -12.24
C PHE A 220 14.58 9.29 -12.74
N ASP A 221 15.38 8.98 -13.76
CA ASP A 221 16.19 9.95 -14.44
C ASP A 221 15.48 10.44 -15.71
N THR A 222 15.10 11.72 -15.75
CA THR A 222 14.35 12.29 -16.87
C THR A 222 15.13 12.33 -18.17
N ASP A 223 16.47 12.39 -18.12
CA ASP A 223 17.34 12.49 -19.31
C ASP A 223 17.54 11.13 -19.96
N THR A 224 17.86 10.11 -19.16
CA THR A 224 18.09 8.73 -19.65
C THR A 224 16.83 7.91 -19.75
N ARG A 225 15.74 8.35 -19.05
CA ARG A 225 14.48 7.60 -18.86
C ARG A 225 14.66 6.28 -18.12
N GLU A 226 15.74 6.13 -17.36
CA GLU A 226 15.99 4.97 -16.52
C GLU A 226 15.23 5.07 -15.21
N LEU A 227 14.62 3.95 -14.80
CA LEU A 227 13.94 3.79 -13.51
C LEU A 227 14.75 2.83 -12.64
N GLU A 228 15.43 3.36 -11.63
CA GLU A 228 16.16 2.58 -10.64
C GLU A 228 15.26 2.28 -9.44
N ARG A 229 15.22 1.03 -8.99
CA ARG A 229 14.51 0.65 -7.78
C ARG A 229 15.46 0.56 -6.59
N ILE A 230 15.15 1.27 -5.52
CA ILE A 230 15.84 1.20 -4.23
C ILE A 230 15.05 0.29 -3.30
N ILE A 231 15.62 -0.86 -2.96
CA ILE A 231 14.96 -1.87 -2.13
C ILE A 231 14.99 -1.47 -0.66
N ASN A 232 13.84 -1.62 0.01
CA ASN A 232 13.73 -1.54 1.46
C ASN A 232 14.24 -2.84 2.08
N PRO A 233 15.31 -2.81 2.91
CA PRO A 233 15.84 -4.01 3.56
C PRO A 233 15.02 -4.46 4.78
N HIS A 234 14.07 -3.64 5.24
CA HIS A 234 13.28 -3.93 6.42
C HIS A 234 12.03 -4.74 6.05
N SER A 235 11.70 -5.73 6.87
CA SER A 235 10.45 -6.49 6.84
C SER A 235 9.82 -6.50 8.21
N ILE A 236 8.49 -6.63 8.28
CA ILE A 236 7.77 -6.67 9.55
C ILE A 236 6.98 -7.99 9.72
N PHE A 237 6.66 -8.66 8.62
CA PHE A 237 5.94 -9.93 8.64
C PHE A 237 6.90 -11.10 8.42
N GLU A 238 6.74 -12.18 9.21
CA GLU A 238 7.53 -13.41 9.08
C GLU A 238 6.66 -14.65 9.19
N LYS A 239 6.84 -15.61 8.28
CA LYS A 239 6.19 -16.92 8.32
C LYS A 239 7.21 -17.99 8.61
N ILE A 240 7.03 -18.75 9.68
CA ILE A 240 7.86 -19.88 10.06
C ILE A 240 7.06 -21.15 9.82
N TYR A 241 7.53 -21.99 8.90
CA TYR A 241 6.96 -23.31 8.69
C TYR A 241 7.66 -24.31 9.59
N TYR A 242 7.03 -24.61 10.74
CA TYR A 242 7.60 -25.50 11.74
C TYR A 242 7.46 -26.96 11.32
N ASP A 243 8.59 -27.64 11.13
CA ASP A 243 8.65 -29.08 10.87
C ASP A 243 9.89 -29.66 11.57
N ASP A 244 9.69 -30.29 12.75
CA ASP A 244 10.75 -30.89 13.56
C ASP A 244 11.16 -32.29 13.07
N THR A 245 10.57 -32.78 11.99
CA THR A 245 11.02 -34.00 11.33
C THR A 245 12.20 -33.77 10.40
N VAL A 246 12.40 -32.52 9.96
CA VAL A 246 13.45 -32.11 9.01
C VAL A 246 14.39 -31.03 9.56
N ASN A 247 13.95 -30.25 10.55
CA ASN A 247 14.70 -29.12 11.10
C ASN A 247 14.93 -29.26 12.61
N ASP A 248 16.10 -28.82 13.10
CA ASP A 248 16.40 -28.68 14.53
C ASP A 248 16.25 -27.22 14.97
N TYR A 249 15.17 -26.92 15.69
CA TYR A 249 14.87 -25.58 16.19
C TYR A 249 15.55 -25.24 17.52
N THR A 250 16.29 -26.18 18.14
CA THR A 250 16.93 -25.96 19.46
C THR A 250 17.97 -24.83 19.44
N LYS A 251 18.62 -24.61 18.27
CA LYS A 251 19.67 -23.62 18.07
C LYS A 251 19.26 -22.46 17.18
N GLU A 252 17.99 -22.42 16.75
CA GLU A 252 17.47 -21.35 15.90
C GLU A 252 17.66 -19.99 16.60
N ASP A 253 18.25 -19.03 15.91
CA ASP A 253 18.35 -17.66 16.41
C ASP A 253 17.00 -16.96 16.27
N VAL A 254 16.32 -16.79 17.40
CA VAL A 254 15.01 -16.13 17.47
C VAL A 254 15.11 -14.60 17.57
N SER A 255 16.30 -14.03 17.77
CA SER A 255 16.50 -12.58 17.87
C SER A 255 16.12 -11.83 16.59
N LYS A 256 16.18 -12.51 15.43
CA LYS A 256 15.76 -11.98 14.12
C LYS A 256 14.26 -11.70 14.01
N TYR A 257 13.44 -12.24 14.96
CA TYR A 257 11.98 -12.01 15.01
C TYR A 257 11.58 -10.86 15.93
N LYS A 258 12.56 -10.20 16.57
CA LYS A 258 12.31 -9.01 17.37
C LYS A 258 11.60 -7.94 16.53
N GLU A 259 10.58 -7.31 17.12
CA GLU A 259 9.79 -6.24 16.49
C GLU A 259 9.12 -6.68 15.16
N LYS A 260 8.73 -7.96 15.07
CA LYS A 260 8.02 -8.51 13.91
C LYS A 260 6.70 -9.18 14.31
N TYR A 261 5.78 -9.23 13.36
CA TYR A 261 4.60 -10.09 13.43
C TYR A 261 4.98 -11.46 12.86
N VAL A 262 4.79 -12.51 13.65
CA VAL A 262 5.23 -13.87 13.29
C VAL A 262 4.02 -14.81 13.16
N LYS A 263 3.87 -15.48 12.02
CA LYS A 263 2.98 -16.64 11.85
C LYS A 263 3.81 -17.92 11.96
N LEU A 264 3.60 -18.71 13.01
CA LEU A 264 4.19 -20.03 13.21
C LEU A 264 3.23 -21.08 12.68
N ILE A 265 3.48 -21.55 11.45
CA ILE A 265 2.67 -22.52 10.73
C ILE A 265 3.20 -23.93 11.04
N VAL A 266 2.40 -24.74 11.74
CA VAL A 266 2.82 -26.06 12.18
C VAL A 266 2.56 -27.08 11.08
N VAL A 267 3.63 -27.50 10.39
CA VAL A 267 3.60 -28.55 9.37
C VAL A 267 3.67 -29.91 10.02
N ASN A 268 4.67 -30.14 10.90
CA ASN A 268 4.83 -31.35 11.70
C ASN A 268 5.39 -30.97 13.06
N LYS A 269 4.78 -31.53 14.14
CA LYS A 269 5.31 -31.42 15.50
C LYS A 269 5.36 -32.81 16.16
N LYS A 270 6.45 -33.50 15.96
CA LYS A 270 6.69 -34.83 16.50
C LYS A 270 7.11 -34.78 17.95
N ASP A 271 7.91 -33.79 18.33
CA ASP A 271 8.39 -33.56 19.70
C ASP A 271 7.69 -32.32 20.29
N LEU A 272 6.63 -32.57 21.06
CA LEU A 272 5.84 -31.50 21.71
C LEU A 272 6.69 -30.65 22.66
N TYR A 273 7.67 -31.26 23.35
CA TYR A 273 8.52 -30.52 24.29
C TYR A 273 9.45 -29.53 23.56
N GLN A 274 10.01 -29.92 22.42
CA GLN A 274 10.81 -29.02 21.60
C GLN A 274 9.98 -27.92 20.97
N PHE A 275 8.76 -28.23 20.54
CA PHE A 275 7.81 -27.24 20.04
C PHE A 275 7.49 -26.18 21.08
N ASP A 276 7.12 -26.61 22.30
CA ASP A 276 6.80 -25.67 23.40
C ASP A 276 8.02 -24.79 23.74
N LYS A 277 9.20 -25.37 23.81
CA LYS A 277 10.45 -24.59 24.02
C LYS A 277 10.74 -23.58 22.92
N PHE A 278 10.51 -23.94 21.68
CA PHE A 278 10.70 -23.03 20.56
C PHE A 278 9.70 -21.89 20.60
N THR A 279 8.43 -22.21 20.86
CA THR A 279 7.36 -21.23 21.02
C THR A 279 7.62 -20.26 22.16
N ASP A 280 8.05 -20.77 23.33
CA ASP A 280 8.43 -19.92 24.46
C ASP A 280 9.58 -18.97 24.11
N ARG A 281 10.60 -19.44 23.38
CA ARG A 281 11.70 -18.59 22.92
C ARG A 281 11.22 -17.51 21.94
N LEU A 282 10.30 -17.83 21.02
CA LEU A 282 9.69 -16.86 20.11
C LEU A 282 8.91 -15.79 20.87
N LEU A 283 8.11 -16.18 21.86
CA LEU A 283 7.35 -15.26 22.72
C LEU A 283 8.27 -14.35 23.55
N GLN A 284 9.49 -14.83 23.91
CA GLN A 284 10.51 -14.08 24.65
C GLN A 284 11.42 -13.24 23.73
N ALA A 285 11.30 -13.35 22.42
CA ALA A 285 12.16 -12.66 21.45
C ALA A 285 11.74 -11.20 21.20
N ASP A 286 10.84 -10.63 21.97
CA ASP A 286 10.27 -9.28 21.76
C ASP A 286 9.60 -9.13 20.39
N ALA A 287 9.00 -10.18 19.83
CA ALA A 287 8.13 -10.09 18.67
C ALA A 287 6.86 -9.31 19.04
N TYR A 288 6.31 -8.54 18.12
CA TYR A 288 5.05 -7.81 18.35
C TYR A 288 3.88 -8.78 18.57
N GLU A 289 3.87 -9.86 17.81
CA GLU A 289 2.86 -10.92 17.92
C GLU A 289 3.43 -12.24 17.38
N VAL A 290 3.06 -13.35 18.02
CA VAL A 290 3.31 -14.71 17.52
C VAL A 290 1.98 -15.43 17.42
N LYS A 291 1.48 -15.64 16.18
CA LYS A 291 0.27 -16.41 15.91
C LYS A 291 0.64 -17.83 15.51
N ILE A 292 0.19 -18.82 16.28
CA ILE A 292 0.41 -20.25 15.99
C ILE A 292 -0.77 -20.75 15.15
N ILE A 293 -0.47 -21.36 14.00
CA ILE A 293 -1.45 -21.91 13.08
C ILE A 293 -1.19 -23.41 12.97
N GLU A 294 -2.10 -24.21 13.51
CA GLU A 294 -2.03 -25.68 13.49
C GLU A 294 -2.94 -26.31 12.42
N ASP A 295 -3.93 -25.56 11.93
CA ASP A 295 -4.83 -25.99 10.86
C ASP A 295 -4.62 -25.10 9.61
N PHE A 296 -4.29 -25.72 8.47
CA PHE A 296 -4.09 -25.01 7.20
C PHE A 296 -5.35 -24.28 6.70
N SER A 297 -6.55 -24.74 7.12
CA SER A 297 -7.80 -24.03 6.78
C SER A 297 -7.90 -22.64 7.42
N GLU A 298 -7.25 -22.42 8.57
CA GLU A 298 -7.16 -21.10 9.20
C GLU A 298 -6.21 -20.18 8.43
N LEU A 299 -5.15 -20.71 7.83
CA LEU A 299 -4.19 -19.93 7.06
C LEU A 299 -4.82 -19.30 5.81
N ASP A 300 -5.65 -20.09 5.11
CA ASP A 300 -6.36 -19.60 3.93
C ASP A 300 -7.41 -18.54 4.30
N ALA A 301 -8.12 -18.74 5.40
CA ALA A 301 -9.09 -17.77 5.90
C ALA A 301 -8.43 -16.43 6.32
N ASP A 302 -7.27 -16.49 6.98
CA ASP A 302 -6.54 -15.29 7.39
C ASP A 302 -5.97 -14.50 6.19
N ASN A 303 -5.42 -15.18 5.19
CA ASN A 303 -4.89 -14.53 3.99
C ASN A 303 -6.03 -13.87 3.19
N VAL A 304 -7.15 -14.57 3.01
CA VAL A 304 -8.34 -14.02 2.34
C VAL A 304 -8.92 -12.84 3.11
N SER A 305 -8.94 -12.90 4.45
CA SER A 305 -9.46 -11.82 5.29
C SER A 305 -8.62 -10.54 5.17
N ASP A 306 -7.28 -10.65 5.21
CA ASP A 306 -6.39 -9.50 5.08
C ASP A 306 -6.49 -8.86 3.68
N ASP A 307 -6.48 -9.67 2.62
CA ASP A 307 -6.58 -9.20 1.23
C ASP A 307 -7.96 -8.58 0.91
N ILE A 308 -9.03 -9.11 1.52
CA ILE A 308 -10.38 -8.58 1.36
C ILE A 308 -10.53 -7.22 2.06
N VAL A 309 -10.01 -7.07 3.28
CA VAL A 309 -10.10 -5.80 4.04
C VAL A 309 -9.41 -4.66 3.32
N GLU A 310 -8.29 -4.91 2.62
CA GLU A 310 -7.57 -3.87 1.90
C GLU A 310 -8.21 -3.46 0.57
N ASN A 311 -8.77 -4.42 -0.14
CA ASN A 311 -9.30 -4.20 -1.49
C ASN A 311 -10.77 -3.76 -1.51
N THR A 312 -11.43 -3.67 -0.35
CA THR A 312 -12.84 -3.30 -0.29
C THR A 312 -13.03 -1.97 0.41
N GLU A 313 -13.38 -0.98 -0.38
CA GLU A 313 -13.73 0.36 0.07
C GLU A 313 -15.08 0.42 0.84
N ASP A 314 -15.80 -0.70 0.91
CA ASP A 314 -17.13 -0.78 1.50
C ASP A 314 -17.31 -2.11 2.26
N THR A 315 -17.60 -2.00 3.56
CA THR A 315 -17.88 -3.13 4.45
C THR A 315 -18.95 -4.09 3.89
N MET A 316 -19.93 -3.55 3.15
CA MET A 316 -20.97 -4.39 2.52
C MET A 316 -20.43 -5.24 1.38
N THR A 317 -19.56 -4.70 0.55
CA THR A 317 -18.90 -5.46 -0.53
C THR A 317 -18.03 -6.59 0.05
N LEU A 318 -17.36 -6.33 1.17
CA LEU A 318 -16.61 -7.31 1.97
C LEU A 318 -17.49 -8.47 2.43
N LEU A 319 -18.59 -8.13 3.08
CA LEU A 319 -19.54 -9.12 3.61
C LEU A 319 -20.18 -9.95 2.49
N GLU A 320 -20.47 -9.34 1.35
CA GLU A 320 -21.01 -10.04 0.19
C GLU A 320 -20.02 -11.02 -0.44
N LYS A 321 -18.76 -10.60 -0.62
CA LYS A 321 -17.68 -11.48 -1.10
C LYS A 321 -17.42 -12.63 -0.13
N TYR A 322 -17.42 -12.36 1.18
CA TYR A 322 -17.29 -13.40 2.19
C TYR A 322 -18.42 -14.42 2.10
N ILE A 323 -19.69 -13.97 1.97
CA ILE A 323 -20.85 -14.85 1.80
C ILE A 323 -20.72 -15.70 0.51
N ASP A 324 -20.18 -15.13 -0.58
CA ASP A 324 -19.98 -15.87 -1.83
C ASP A 324 -18.96 -17.01 -1.68
N GLN A 325 -18.00 -16.89 -0.79
CA GLN A 325 -16.98 -17.91 -0.54
C GLN A 325 -17.43 -18.98 0.46
N LEU A 326 -18.48 -18.72 1.28
CA LEU A 326 -18.98 -19.70 2.23
C LEU A 326 -19.57 -20.93 1.53
N ASP A 327 -19.14 -22.12 1.95
CA ASP A 327 -19.79 -23.37 1.58
C ASP A 327 -20.94 -23.66 2.54
N VAL A 328 -22.10 -23.08 2.26
CA VAL A 328 -23.30 -23.20 3.10
C VAL A 328 -24.51 -23.69 2.32
N THR A 329 -25.36 -24.44 2.99
CA THR A 329 -26.63 -24.98 2.42
C THR A 329 -27.74 -23.91 2.34
N LEU A 330 -27.55 -22.74 2.97
CA LEU A 330 -28.48 -21.62 2.94
C LEU A 330 -28.31 -20.79 1.66
N SER A 331 -29.41 -20.17 1.20
CA SER A 331 -29.35 -19.26 0.02
C SER A 331 -28.44 -18.08 0.32
N LYS A 332 -27.36 -17.95 -0.46
CA LYS A 332 -26.40 -16.83 -0.36
C LYS A 332 -27.08 -15.48 -0.54
N ASP A 333 -28.06 -15.39 -1.44
CA ASP A 333 -28.85 -14.15 -1.65
C ASP A 333 -29.66 -13.75 -0.40
N ARG A 334 -30.19 -14.74 0.31
CA ARG A 334 -30.92 -14.48 1.55
C ARG A 334 -29.98 -14.01 2.66
N LEU A 335 -28.78 -14.59 2.73
CA LEU A 335 -27.73 -14.16 3.67
C LEU A 335 -27.27 -12.73 3.36
N LYS A 336 -27.00 -12.40 2.10
CA LYS A 336 -26.61 -11.04 1.67
C LYS A 336 -27.68 -10.01 2.03
N ASN A 337 -28.96 -10.31 1.73
CA ASN A 337 -30.06 -9.39 2.05
C ASN A 337 -30.23 -9.18 3.57
N THR A 338 -30.05 -10.23 4.38
CA THR A 338 -30.09 -10.13 5.83
C THR A 338 -28.93 -9.28 6.35
N MET A 339 -27.72 -9.50 5.84
CA MET A 339 -26.54 -8.72 6.23
C MET A 339 -26.65 -7.25 5.82
N ARG A 340 -27.21 -6.94 4.64
CA ARG A 340 -27.50 -5.56 4.23
C ARG A 340 -28.48 -4.88 5.20
N SER A 341 -29.54 -5.58 5.57
CA SER A 341 -30.53 -5.05 6.54
C SER A 341 -29.89 -4.74 7.89
N LEU A 342 -29.11 -5.69 8.43
CA LEU A 342 -28.40 -5.51 9.71
C LEU A 342 -27.35 -4.41 9.66
N TYR A 343 -26.64 -4.28 8.55
CA TYR A 343 -25.62 -3.23 8.37
C TYR A 343 -26.25 -1.83 8.30
N THR A 344 -27.37 -1.69 7.58
CA THR A 344 -28.13 -0.42 7.52
C THR A 344 -28.67 -0.07 8.91
N GLU A 345 -29.23 -1.04 9.63
CA GLU A 345 -29.75 -0.85 10.99
C GLU A 345 -28.63 -0.48 11.98
N ALA A 346 -27.43 -1.06 11.84
CA ALA A 346 -26.26 -0.69 12.64
C ALA A 346 -25.76 0.73 12.35
N GLN A 347 -25.76 1.16 11.09
CA GLN A 347 -25.38 2.54 10.72
C GLN A 347 -26.37 3.58 11.28
N ASP A 348 -27.65 3.25 11.39
CA ASP A 348 -28.67 4.12 11.97
C ASP A 348 -28.56 4.23 13.52
N LEU A 349 -27.81 3.31 14.16
CA LEU A 349 -27.57 3.31 15.61
C LEU A 349 -26.28 4.05 16.02
N GLU A 350 -25.37 4.34 15.08
CA GLU A 350 -24.18 5.16 15.31
C GLU A 350 -24.52 6.66 15.12
N ILE A 351 -25.18 7.24 16.11
CA ILE A 351 -25.33 8.70 16.27
C ILE A 351 -24.49 9.16 17.48
#